data_61617d92ad1001fcb4f7957ea1b209ab
#
_entry.id   61617d92ad1001fcb4f7957ea1b209ab
#
_cell.length_a   1.000
_cell.length_b   1.000
_cell.length_c   1.000
_cell.angle_alpha   90.00
_cell.angle_beta   90.00
_cell.angle_gamma   90.00
#
_symmetry.space_group_name_H-M   'P 1'
#
loop_
_entity.id
_entity.type
_entity.pdbx_description
1 polymer ?
#
loop_
_entity_poly.entity_id
_entity_poly.type
_entity_poly.pdbx_seq_one_letter_code
_entity_poly.pdbx_strand_id
1 'polypeptide(L)'
;EIASCLVGSEMCIRDSIHYDSTRYHALNLHSVFSKGTIEFRMFNSTLHAGEVKSYIQLCLAISHQALIQQRAMRTRTQSENEKYTFRTWLLRLGLIGDEFKTARQHLLKNLDGNIAWKDPAQAIRQRERQIQQRLEQAQSSAALSDTVQEVHQQQEEAPAFSMEELC
;
A
#
# COMPACT_ATOMS: atom_id res chain seq x y z
N GLU A 1 -15.31 -2.18 -6.83
CA GLU A 1 -16.62 -2.79 -6.47
C GLU A 1 -17.02 -2.58 -5.00
N ILE A 2 -16.08 -2.69 -4.03
CA ILE A 2 -16.39 -2.50 -2.60
C ILE A 2 -16.96 -1.10 -2.31
N ALA A 3 -16.39 -0.05 -2.90
CA ALA A 3 -16.87 1.32 -2.72
C ALA A 3 -18.26 1.57 -3.34
N SER A 4 -18.58 0.88 -4.43
CA SER A 4 -19.89 0.95 -5.09
C SER A 4 -21.01 0.38 -4.23
N CYS A 5 -20.74 -0.69 -3.48
CA CYS A 5 -21.72 -1.33 -2.59
C CYS A 5 -22.04 -0.52 -1.34
N LEU A 6 -21.07 0.28 -0.84
CA LEU A 6 -21.27 1.13 0.35
C LEU A 6 -22.14 2.37 0.03
N VAL A 7 -22.07 2.89 -1.19
CA VAL A 7 -22.79 4.12 -1.58
C VAL A 7 -24.25 3.86 -2.00
N GLY A 8 -24.54 2.66 -2.49
CA GLY A 8 -25.93 2.28 -2.89
C GLY A 8 -26.87 1.97 -1.73
N SER A 9 -26.31 1.80 -0.51
CA SER A 9 -27.09 1.26 0.62
C SER A 9 -28.05 2.26 1.29
N GLU A 10 -27.88 3.57 1.12
CA GLU A 10 -28.83 4.53 1.72
C GLU A 10 -30.25 4.44 1.15
N MET A 11 -30.38 4.14 -0.14
CA MET A 11 -31.71 3.91 -0.74
C MET A 11 -32.31 2.56 -0.32
N CYS A 12 -31.45 1.58 0.00
CA CYS A 12 -31.88 0.23 0.38
C CYS A 12 -32.44 0.15 1.80
N ILE A 13 -32.05 1.05 2.70
CA ILE A 13 -32.55 1.09 4.09
C ILE A 13 -34.03 1.49 4.13
N ARG A 14 -34.46 2.31 3.19
CA ARG A 14 -35.82 2.91 3.19
C ARG A 14 -36.91 1.96 2.70
N ASP A 15 -36.56 1.00 1.84
CA ASP A 15 -37.51 0.11 1.16
C ASP A 15 -37.27 -1.37 1.49
N SER A 16 -36.65 -1.69 2.65
CA SER A 16 -36.28 -3.06 3.00
C SER A 16 -37.48 -3.93 3.30
N ILE A 17 -38.10 -4.44 2.26
CA ILE A 17 -39.00 -5.59 2.33
C ILE A 17 -38.15 -6.81 2.68
N HIS A 18 -38.60 -7.66 3.60
CA HIS A 18 -37.88 -8.75 4.23
C HIS A 18 -37.12 -9.71 3.27
N TYR A 19 -37.45 -9.75 1.99
CA TYR A 19 -36.84 -10.61 0.97
C TYR A 19 -36.25 -9.84 -0.23
N ASP A 20 -35.93 -8.56 -0.08
CA ASP A 20 -35.33 -7.76 -1.15
C ASP A 20 -33.93 -8.27 -1.52
N SER A 21 -33.62 -8.25 -2.82
CA SER A 21 -32.30 -8.64 -3.37
C SER A 21 -31.14 -7.80 -2.87
N THR A 22 -31.39 -6.60 -2.36
CA THR A 22 -30.38 -5.70 -1.76
C THR A 22 -29.70 -6.27 -0.52
N ARG A 23 -30.30 -7.28 0.14
CA ARG A 23 -29.68 -8.05 1.23
C ARG A 23 -28.38 -8.75 0.82
N TYR A 24 -28.17 -8.97 -0.48
CA TYR A 24 -26.96 -9.64 -1.00
C TYR A 24 -25.82 -8.68 -1.33
N HIS A 25 -25.95 -7.41 -1.02
CA HIS A 25 -24.86 -6.43 -1.15
C HIS A 25 -23.74 -6.71 -0.12
N ALA A 26 -22.56 -6.12 -0.35
CA ALA A 26 -21.41 -6.27 0.51
C ALA A 26 -21.67 -5.87 1.98
N LEU A 27 -22.59 -4.95 2.20
CA LEU A 27 -23.12 -4.54 3.50
C LEU A 27 -24.62 -4.76 3.52
N ASN A 28 -25.09 -5.64 4.40
CA ASN A 28 -26.52 -5.91 4.61
C ASN A 28 -27.01 -5.19 5.87
N LEU A 29 -27.96 -4.27 5.68
CA LEU A 29 -28.54 -3.45 6.74
C LEU A 29 -29.99 -3.85 7.10
N HIS A 30 -30.54 -4.91 6.50
CA HIS A 30 -31.93 -5.31 6.71
C HIS A 30 -32.28 -5.62 8.18
N SER A 31 -31.29 -6.09 8.96
CA SER A 31 -31.49 -6.44 10.36
C SER A 31 -31.28 -5.27 11.34
N VAL A 32 -30.92 -4.08 10.85
CA VAL A 32 -30.63 -2.92 11.72
C VAL A 32 -31.87 -2.55 12.55
N PHE A 33 -33.03 -2.42 11.91
CA PHE A 33 -34.25 -1.97 12.57
C PHE A 33 -34.96 -3.05 13.38
N SER A 34 -34.75 -4.33 13.07
CA SER A 34 -35.40 -5.44 13.76
C SER A 34 -34.53 -6.04 14.88
N LYS A 35 -33.20 -6.10 14.69
CA LYS A 35 -32.27 -6.76 15.58
C LYS A 35 -31.12 -5.87 16.06
N GLY A 36 -30.96 -4.66 15.51
CA GLY A 36 -29.84 -3.77 15.78
C GLY A 36 -28.50 -4.29 15.26
N THR A 37 -28.51 -5.16 14.25
CA THR A 37 -27.28 -5.80 13.73
C THR A 37 -27.04 -5.45 12.27
N ILE A 38 -25.77 -5.37 11.90
CA ILE A 38 -25.28 -5.21 10.52
C ILE A 38 -24.49 -6.45 10.11
N GLU A 39 -24.52 -6.79 8.82
CA GLU A 39 -23.83 -7.95 8.28
C GLU A 39 -22.87 -7.51 7.17
N PHE A 40 -21.57 -7.77 7.35
CA PHE A 40 -20.56 -7.55 6.33
C PHE A 40 -20.37 -8.83 5.49
N ARG A 41 -20.72 -8.78 4.20
CA ARG A 41 -20.71 -9.91 3.26
C ARG A 41 -19.59 -9.84 2.23
N MET A 42 -18.68 -8.86 2.36
CA MET A 42 -17.65 -8.55 1.36
C MET A 42 -16.42 -9.45 1.42
N PHE A 43 -16.33 -10.34 2.38
CA PHE A 43 -15.13 -11.12 2.62
C PHE A 43 -15.23 -12.54 2.06
N ASN A 44 -14.11 -13.02 1.51
CA ASN A 44 -13.97 -14.42 1.15
C ASN A 44 -13.70 -15.26 2.41
N SER A 45 -14.07 -16.54 2.37
CA SER A 45 -13.71 -17.49 3.41
C SER A 45 -12.19 -17.68 3.47
N THR A 46 -11.64 -17.73 4.69
CA THR A 46 -10.21 -17.94 4.92
C THR A 46 -9.96 -18.61 6.26
N LEU A 47 -8.92 -19.45 6.33
CA LEU A 47 -8.41 -20.02 7.57
C LEU A 47 -7.17 -19.27 8.09
N HIS A 48 -6.74 -18.23 7.37
CA HIS A 48 -5.56 -17.46 7.73
C HIS A 48 -5.87 -16.46 8.85
N ALA A 49 -5.34 -16.67 10.05
CA ALA A 49 -5.63 -15.85 11.22
C ALA A 49 -5.37 -14.33 11.02
N GLY A 50 -4.31 -13.98 10.27
CA GLY A 50 -4.00 -12.57 9.93
C GLY A 50 -5.07 -11.92 9.04
N GLU A 51 -5.66 -12.66 8.12
CA GLU A 51 -6.77 -12.17 7.28
C GLU A 51 -8.04 -11.99 8.11
N VAL A 52 -8.39 -12.97 8.94
CA VAL A 52 -9.56 -12.88 9.84
C VAL A 52 -9.42 -11.65 10.75
N LYS A 53 -8.24 -11.46 11.37
CA LYS A 53 -7.98 -10.27 12.19
C LYS A 53 -8.16 -8.99 11.38
N SER A 54 -7.67 -8.94 10.14
CA SER A 54 -7.77 -7.78 9.27
C SER A 54 -9.23 -7.45 8.91
N TYR A 55 -10.06 -8.46 8.68
CA TYR A 55 -11.49 -8.30 8.40
C TYR A 55 -12.24 -7.74 9.61
N ILE A 56 -11.97 -8.26 10.79
CA ILE A 56 -12.56 -7.76 12.05
C ILE A 56 -12.17 -6.29 12.26
N GLN A 57 -10.89 -5.95 12.13
CA GLN A 57 -10.39 -4.58 12.28
C GLN A 57 -11.04 -3.63 11.27
N LEU A 58 -11.21 -4.05 10.02
CA LEU A 58 -11.87 -3.24 9.00
C LEU A 58 -13.35 -3.02 9.32
N CYS A 59 -14.09 -4.06 9.73
CA CYS A 59 -15.49 -3.94 10.13
C CYS A 59 -15.67 -2.96 11.28
N LEU A 60 -14.84 -3.07 12.31
CA LEU A 60 -14.87 -2.17 13.46
C LEU A 60 -14.55 -0.72 13.07
N ALA A 61 -13.54 -0.51 12.21
CA ALA A 61 -13.16 0.81 11.75
C ALA A 61 -14.26 1.47 10.90
N ILE A 62 -14.91 0.72 10.00
CA ILE A 62 -16.05 1.21 9.22
C ILE A 62 -17.23 1.56 10.13
N SER A 63 -17.56 0.69 11.08
CA SER A 63 -18.66 0.92 12.03
C SER A 63 -18.39 2.15 12.89
N HIS A 64 -17.19 2.31 13.40
CA HIS A 64 -16.78 3.50 14.16
C HIS A 64 -16.88 4.77 13.31
N GLN A 65 -16.37 4.73 12.08
CA GLN A 65 -16.47 5.86 11.16
C GLN A 65 -17.92 6.25 10.88
N ALA A 66 -18.80 5.27 10.70
CA ALA A 66 -20.23 5.52 10.46
C ALA A 66 -20.91 6.21 11.65
N LEU A 67 -20.49 5.93 12.88
CA LEU A 67 -21.03 6.56 14.09
C LEU A 67 -20.59 8.00 14.27
N ILE A 68 -19.37 8.35 13.85
CA ILE A 68 -18.82 9.70 14.07
C ILE A 68 -18.99 10.63 12.87
N GLN A 69 -19.16 10.08 11.66
CA GLN A 69 -19.24 10.85 10.43
C GLN A 69 -20.66 11.40 10.21
N GLN A 70 -20.80 12.70 10.16
CA GLN A 70 -22.10 13.35 9.97
C GLN A 70 -22.58 13.35 8.51
N ARG A 71 -21.67 13.28 7.54
CA ARG A 71 -21.99 13.33 6.10
C ARG A 71 -21.13 12.34 5.32
N ALA A 72 -21.76 11.64 4.38
CA ALA A 72 -21.09 10.77 3.42
C ALA A 72 -21.34 11.26 2.00
N MET A 73 -20.33 11.13 1.12
CA MET A 73 -20.51 11.42 -0.30
C MET A 73 -21.11 10.19 -1.01
N ARG A 74 -22.05 10.43 -1.91
CA ARG A 74 -22.72 9.37 -2.68
C ARG A 74 -21.95 8.95 -3.93
N THR A 75 -20.96 9.74 -4.34
CA THR A 75 -20.19 9.48 -5.55
C THR A 75 -19.08 8.46 -5.30
N ARG A 76 -19.00 7.47 -6.21
CA ARG A 76 -17.89 6.51 -6.23
C ARG A 76 -16.59 7.27 -6.50
N THR A 77 -15.56 6.99 -5.70
CA THR A 77 -14.22 7.47 -5.97
C THR A 77 -13.65 6.74 -7.20
N GLN A 78 -13.34 7.49 -8.25
CA GLN A 78 -12.64 6.98 -9.43
C GLN A 78 -11.14 7.26 -9.26
N SER A 79 -10.29 6.28 -9.53
CA SER A 79 -8.86 6.39 -9.43
C SER A 79 -8.16 5.41 -10.38
N GLU A 80 -7.11 5.86 -11.03
CA GLU A 80 -6.23 5.02 -11.86
C GLU A 80 -5.35 4.11 -11.00
N ASN A 81 -5.11 4.49 -9.74
CA ASN A 81 -4.35 3.69 -8.77
C ASN A 81 -5.24 3.33 -7.57
N GLU A 82 -5.93 2.20 -7.70
CA GLU A 82 -6.85 1.69 -6.68
C GLU A 82 -6.12 1.40 -5.36
N LYS A 83 -4.92 0.84 -5.44
CA LYS A 83 -4.11 0.48 -4.26
C LYS A 83 -3.73 1.69 -3.42
N TYR A 84 -3.29 2.77 -4.05
CA TYR A 84 -3.00 4.03 -3.37
C TYR A 84 -4.25 4.62 -2.72
N THR A 85 -5.33 4.67 -3.49
CA THR A 85 -6.60 5.27 -3.05
C THR A 85 -7.19 4.49 -1.87
N PHE A 86 -7.22 3.17 -1.94
CA PHE A 86 -7.70 2.32 -0.87
C PHE A 86 -6.80 2.41 0.37
N ARG A 87 -5.46 2.42 0.21
CA ARG A 87 -4.54 2.66 1.32
C ARG A 87 -4.82 3.99 2.02
N THR A 88 -5.00 5.07 1.26
CA THR A 88 -5.29 6.40 1.81
C THR A 88 -6.61 6.39 2.59
N TRP A 89 -7.61 5.68 2.10
CA TRP A 89 -8.88 5.52 2.79
C TRP A 89 -8.73 4.72 4.09
N LEU A 90 -7.97 3.62 4.11
CA LEU A 90 -7.67 2.86 5.33
C LEU A 90 -7.00 3.73 6.41
N LEU A 91 -6.07 4.61 6.01
CA LEU A 91 -5.45 5.55 6.94
C LEU A 91 -6.47 6.57 7.50
N ARG A 92 -7.40 7.04 6.68
CA ARG A 92 -8.50 7.92 7.13
C ARG A 92 -9.47 7.23 8.08
N LEU A 93 -9.65 5.91 7.95
CA LEU A 93 -10.42 5.09 8.90
C LEU A 93 -9.71 4.90 10.24
N GLY A 94 -8.47 5.38 10.40
CA GLY A 94 -7.70 5.22 11.63
C GLY A 94 -6.83 3.97 11.69
N LEU A 95 -6.73 3.18 10.60
CA LEU A 95 -5.83 2.02 10.54
C LEU A 95 -4.37 2.47 10.31
N ILE A 96 -3.84 3.25 11.26
CA ILE A 96 -2.50 3.84 11.25
C ILE A 96 -1.62 3.11 12.27
N GLY A 97 -0.29 3.15 12.08
CA GLY A 97 0.66 2.55 13.01
C GLY A 97 1.03 1.11 12.67
N ASP A 98 1.94 0.55 13.46
CA ASP A 98 2.50 -0.78 13.23
C ASP A 98 1.52 -1.90 13.58
N GLU A 99 0.64 -1.69 14.53
CA GLU A 99 -0.41 -2.65 14.92
C GLU A 99 -1.35 -3.00 13.77
N PHE A 100 -1.61 -2.05 12.85
CA PHE A 100 -2.44 -2.25 11.66
C PHE A 100 -1.64 -2.55 10.39
N LYS A 101 -0.32 -2.72 10.47
CA LYS A 101 0.55 -3.04 9.33
C LYS A 101 0.11 -4.32 8.63
N THR A 102 -0.13 -5.38 9.39
CA THR A 102 -0.61 -6.66 8.87
C THR A 102 -1.97 -6.53 8.21
N ALA A 103 -2.90 -5.78 8.82
CA ALA A 103 -4.21 -5.54 8.24
C ALA A 103 -4.10 -4.83 6.88
N ARG A 104 -3.30 -3.76 6.80
CA ARG A 104 -3.07 -3.06 5.53
C ARG A 104 -2.44 -3.96 4.47
N GLN A 105 -1.51 -4.83 4.86
CA GLN A 105 -0.88 -5.78 3.92
C GLN A 105 -1.91 -6.75 3.33
N HIS A 106 -2.74 -7.37 4.16
CA HIS A 106 -3.76 -8.31 3.70
C HIS A 106 -4.84 -7.64 2.86
N LEU A 107 -5.33 -6.47 3.28
CA LEU A 107 -6.38 -5.75 2.57
C LEU A 107 -5.91 -5.19 1.21
N LEU A 108 -4.62 -4.90 1.04
CA LEU A 108 -4.05 -4.33 -0.19
C LEU A 108 -3.46 -5.39 -1.13
N LYS A 109 -3.36 -6.66 -0.72
CA LYS A 109 -2.62 -7.68 -1.48
C LYS A 109 -3.15 -7.92 -2.89
N ASN A 110 -4.47 -7.88 -3.06
CA ASN A 110 -5.16 -8.22 -4.31
C ASN A 110 -5.47 -7.00 -5.19
N LEU A 111 -4.99 -5.81 -4.80
CA LEU A 111 -5.20 -4.58 -5.58
C LEU A 111 -3.97 -4.28 -6.43
N ASP A 112 -4.21 -3.88 -7.67
CA ASP A 112 -3.17 -3.44 -8.58
C ASP A 112 -2.74 -2.00 -8.31
N GLY A 113 -1.48 -1.68 -8.64
CA GLY A 113 -0.94 -0.35 -8.53
C GLY A 113 0.17 -0.18 -7.49
N ASN A 114 0.52 1.07 -7.22
CA ASN A 114 1.60 1.48 -6.34
C ASN A 114 1.05 2.08 -5.03
N ILE A 115 1.68 1.76 -3.91
CA ILE A 115 1.28 2.24 -2.57
C ILE A 115 1.72 3.69 -2.33
N ALA A 116 2.82 4.13 -2.94
CA ALA A 116 3.48 5.41 -2.63
C ALA A 116 2.96 6.57 -3.48
N TRP A 117 2.53 6.32 -4.72
CA TRP A 117 2.22 7.35 -5.69
C TRP A 117 0.78 7.27 -6.17
N LYS A 118 0.12 8.43 -6.18
CA LYS A 118 -1.24 8.54 -6.73
C LYS A 118 -1.25 8.31 -8.24
N ASP A 119 -0.28 8.90 -8.93
CA ASP A 119 -0.10 8.78 -10.38
C ASP A 119 0.93 7.68 -10.69
N PRO A 120 0.55 6.62 -11.44
CA PRO A 120 1.46 5.55 -11.83
C PRO A 120 2.69 6.02 -12.61
N ALA A 121 2.56 7.07 -13.43
CA ALA A 121 3.66 7.63 -14.20
C ALA A 121 4.78 8.20 -13.31
N GLN A 122 4.44 8.75 -12.15
CA GLN A 122 5.44 9.23 -11.18
C GLN A 122 6.25 8.08 -10.57
N ALA A 123 5.62 6.94 -10.34
CA ALA A 123 6.30 5.75 -9.85
C ALA A 123 7.34 5.23 -10.85
N ILE A 124 6.99 5.22 -12.14
CA ILE A 124 7.90 4.80 -13.22
C ILE A 124 9.09 5.75 -13.30
N ARG A 125 8.86 7.06 -13.37
CA ARG A 125 9.92 8.07 -13.41
C ARG A 125 10.88 7.98 -12.23
N GLN A 126 10.38 7.71 -11.04
CA GLN A 126 11.24 7.56 -9.88
C GLN A 126 12.05 6.28 -9.93
N ARG A 127 11.48 5.18 -10.40
CA ARG A 127 12.21 3.93 -10.59
C ARG A 127 13.34 4.08 -11.59
N GLU A 128 13.08 4.76 -12.71
CA GLU A 128 14.08 5.08 -13.73
C GLU A 128 15.23 5.92 -13.14
N ARG A 129 14.90 6.98 -12.39
CA ARG A 129 15.92 7.80 -11.70
C ARG A 129 16.77 6.98 -10.73
N GLN A 130 16.17 6.08 -9.96
CA GLN A 130 16.90 5.21 -9.03
C GLN A 130 17.83 4.23 -9.76
N ILE A 131 17.39 3.68 -10.88
CA ILE A 131 18.24 2.81 -11.72
C ILE A 131 19.42 3.61 -12.26
N GLN A 132 19.16 4.78 -12.81
CA GLN A 132 20.20 5.67 -13.34
C GLN A 132 21.24 6.03 -12.29
N GLN A 133 20.81 6.44 -11.10
CA GLN A 133 21.70 6.76 -9.98
C GLN A 133 22.56 5.56 -9.55
N ARG A 134 21.98 4.35 -9.54
CA ARG A 134 22.78 3.14 -9.22
C ARG A 134 23.83 2.83 -10.29
N LEU A 135 23.49 3.03 -11.56
CA LEU A 135 24.45 2.85 -12.66
C LEU A 135 25.59 3.87 -12.56
N GLU A 136 25.29 5.14 -12.31
CA GLU A 136 26.29 6.18 -12.11
C GLU A 136 27.20 5.90 -10.92
N GLN A 137 26.64 5.46 -9.80
CA GLN A 137 27.41 5.04 -8.61
C GLN A 137 28.31 3.84 -8.90
N ALA A 138 27.80 2.84 -9.62
CA ALA A 138 28.58 1.67 -10.02
C ALA A 138 29.74 2.04 -10.96
N GLN A 139 29.51 2.92 -11.91
CA GLN A 139 30.55 3.42 -12.82
C GLN A 139 31.62 4.23 -12.07
N SER A 140 31.21 5.10 -11.14
CA SER A 140 32.15 5.89 -10.35
C SER A 140 33.00 5.02 -9.42
N SER A 141 32.40 3.99 -8.83
CA SER A 141 33.15 3.04 -7.97
C SER A 141 34.11 2.17 -8.77
N ALA A 142 33.75 1.77 -9.99
CA ALA A 142 34.64 1.04 -10.88
C ALA A 142 35.84 1.90 -11.32
N ALA A 143 35.58 3.15 -11.73
CA ALA A 143 36.65 4.08 -12.10
C ALA A 143 37.62 4.37 -10.93
N LEU A 144 37.10 4.43 -9.70
CA LEU A 144 37.94 4.62 -8.52
C LEU A 144 38.83 3.40 -8.24
N SER A 145 38.29 2.17 -8.44
CA SER A 145 39.06 0.94 -8.28
C SER A 145 40.18 0.81 -9.30
N ASP A 146 39.94 1.21 -10.55
CA ASP A 146 40.93 1.18 -11.63
C ASP A 146 42.08 2.17 -11.35
N THR A 147 41.77 3.40 -10.92
CA THR A 147 42.78 4.39 -10.54
C THR A 147 43.61 3.96 -9.32
N VAL A 148 43.05 3.28 -8.35
CA VAL A 148 43.79 2.75 -7.19
C VAL A 148 44.71 1.62 -7.64
N GLN A 149 44.35 0.77 -8.57
CA GLN A 149 45.21 -0.28 -9.11
C GLN A 149 46.38 0.28 -9.93
N GLU A 150 46.13 1.30 -10.76
CA GLU A 150 47.18 1.98 -11.51
C GLU A 150 48.23 2.65 -10.60
N VAL A 151 47.79 3.30 -9.53
CA VAL A 151 48.69 3.92 -8.54
C VAL A 151 49.53 2.85 -7.79
N HIS A 152 48.94 1.70 -7.51
CA HIS A 152 49.67 0.61 -6.82
C HIS A 152 50.69 -0.04 -7.75
N GLN A 153 50.42 -0.20 -9.03
CA GLN A 153 51.38 -0.70 -10.00
C GLN A 153 52.55 0.26 -10.24
N GLN A 154 52.33 1.58 -10.25
CA GLN A 154 53.38 2.60 -10.38
C GLN A 154 54.29 2.65 -9.12
N GLN A 155 53.81 2.28 -7.94
CA GLN A 155 54.62 2.20 -6.74
C GLN A 155 55.51 0.96 -6.69
N GLU A 156 55.11 -0.16 -7.30
CA GLU A 156 55.92 -1.38 -7.40
C GLU A 156 57.01 -1.28 -8.47
N GLU A 157 56.84 -0.48 -9.51
CA GLU A 157 57.80 -0.24 -10.59
C GLU A 157 58.85 0.83 -10.26
N ALA A 158 58.75 1.52 -9.10
CA ALA A 158 59.75 2.49 -8.69
C ALA A 158 61.09 1.81 -8.38
N PRO A 159 62.20 2.13 -9.10
CA PRO A 159 63.46 1.45 -8.87
C PRO A 159 63.98 1.71 -7.45
N ALA A 160 64.37 0.64 -6.78
CA ALA A 160 64.99 0.69 -5.48
C ALA A 160 66.24 1.56 -5.57
N PHE A 161 66.21 2.73 -4.97
CA PHE A 161 67.34 3.62 -4.86
C PHE A 161 68.43 2.94 -3.99
N SER A 162 69.43 2.35 -4.64
CA SER A 162 70.57 1.74 -3.93
C SER A 162 71.42 2.84 -3.28
N MET A 163 71.40 2.83 -1.98
CA MET A 163 72.30 3.66 -1.11
C MET A 163 73.74 3.12 -1.13
N GLU A 164 74.39 3.06 -2.28
CA GLU A 164 75.79 2.54 -2.38
C GLU A 164 76.78 3.54 -3.00
N GLU A 165 76.47 4.84 -3.06
CA GLU A 165 77.49 5.84 -3.41
C GLU A 165 77.54 6.96 -2.38
N LEU A 166 78.09 6.69 -1.22
CA LEU A 166 78.62 7.68 -0.31
C LEU A 166 79.71 7.04 0.62
N CYS A 167 80.90 6.78 0.00
CA CYS A 167 82.16 6.68 0.75
C CYS A 167 83.25 7.44 -0.02
#